data_8a3d4129bd1057966a86b646e5d597fe
#
_entry.id   8a3d4129bd1057966a86b646e5d597fe
#
_cell.length_a   1.000
_cell.length_b   1.000
_cell.length_c   1.000
_cell.angle_alpha   90.00
_cell.angle_beta   90.00
_cell.angle_gamma   90.00
#
_symmetry.space_group_name_H-M   'P 1'
#
loop_
_entity.id
_entity.type
_entity.pdbx_description
1 polymer ?
#
loop_
_entity_poly.entity_id
_entity_poly.type
_entity_poly.pdbx_seq_one_letter_code
_entity_poly.pdbx_strand_id
1 'polypeptide(L)'
;MRRGDSSFTLIEVMLAVAVFAFAAVGFTVALNEVIGINVELLRTGMRRQAVESCAARILAVTNNLQPTKEFRPVEDDGVFFLKAKVNSIDPPIELPGTNNSAAPRPFTGWWEVQIQATTKKGAPLESISFLMWPQR
;
A
#
# COMPACT_ATOMS: atom_id res chain seq x y z
N MET A 1 -43.30 37.61 -43.29
CA MET A 1 -42.28 36.61 -43.05
C MET A 1 -42.89 35.51 -42.22
N ARG A 2 -43.26 34.39 -42.88
CA ARG A 2 -43.72 33.16 -42.14
C ARG A 2 -42.49 32.46 -41.61
N ARG A 3 -42.36 32.39 -40.30
CA ARG A 3 -41.42 31.43 -39.63
C ARG A 3 -41.97 30.04 -39.92
N GLY A 4 -41.22 29.25 -40.66
CA GLY A 4 -41.51 27.85 -40.85
C GLY A 4 -41.33 27.16 -39.51
N ASP A 5 -42.39 26.70 -38.88
CA ASP A 5 -42.37 25.80 -37.75
C ASP A 5 -41.81 24.46 -38.27
N SER A 6 -40.50 24.23 -38.05
CA SER A 6 -39.90 22.94 -38.29
C SER A 6 -40.45 21.98 -37.25
N SER A 7 -41.46 21.20 -37.63
CA SER A 7 -41.91 20.07 -36.79
C SER A 7 -40.82 19.02 -36.75
N PHE A 8 -40.37 18.64 -35.55
CA PHE A 8 -39.46 17.53 -35.35
C PHE A 8 -40.02 16.25 -35.99
N THR A 9 -39.21 15.60 -36.77
CA THR A 9 -39.60 14.31 -37.36
C THR A 9 -39.48 13.21 -36.29
N LEU A 10 -40.37 12.21 -36.37
CA LEU A 10 -40.36 11.05 -35.44
C LEU A 10 -38.97 10.40 -35.37
N ILE A 11 -38.28 10.30 -36.50
CA ILE A 11 -36.96 9.71 -36.60
C ILE A 11 -35.87 10.50 -35.85
N GLU A 12 -35.99 11.83 -35.83
CA GLU A 12 -35.07 12.72 -35.14
C GLU A 12 -35.17 12.54 -33.60
N VAL A 13 -36.41 12.40 -33.10
CA VAL A 13 -36.65 12.09 -31.68
C VAL A 13 -36.14 10.69 -31.32
N MET A 14 -36.38 9.69 -32.16
CA MET A 14 -35.88 8.33 -31.92
C MET A 14 -34.33 8.28 -31.90
N LEU A 15 -33.70 9.02 -32.83
CA LEU A 15 -32.23 9.10 -32.87
C LEU A 15 -31.66 9.78 -31.62
N ALA A 16 -32.29 10.89 -31.20
CA ALA A 16 -31.88 11.64 -30.00
C ALA A 16 -31.98 10.76 -28.74
N VAL A 17 -33.07 10.02 -28.58
CA VAL A 17 -33.27 9.08 -27.47
C VAL A 17 -32.25 7.95 -27.50
N ALA A 18 -31.95 7.40 -28.68
CA ALA A 18 -30.93 6.34 -28.81
C ALA A 18 -29.53 6.86 -28.41
N VAL A 19 -29.13 8.01 -28.90
CA VAL A 19 -27.83 8.64 -28.53
C VAL A 19 -27.76 8.92 -27.04
N PHE A 20 -28.85 9.44 -26.46
CA PHE A 20 -28.90 9.68 -25.01
C PHE A 20 -28.79 8.38 -24.21
N ALA A 21 -29.48 7.32 -24.63
CA ALA A 21 -29.39 6.02 -23.97
C ALA A 21 -27.95 5.45 -23.98
N PHE A 22 -27.27 5.51 -25.13
CA PHE A 22 -25.87 5.09 -25.21
C PHE A 22 -24.94 5.94 -24.33
N ALA A 23 -25.13 7.25 -24.32
CA ALA A 23 -24.36 8.15 -23.47
C ALA A 23 -24.57 7.85 -21.98
N ALA A 24 -25.81 7.60 -21.55
CA ALA A 24 -26.15 7.26 -20.17
C ALA A 24 -25.50 5.93 -19.72
N VAL A 25 -25.53 4.92 -20.59
CA VAL A 25 -24.86 3.62 -20.31
C VAL A 25 -23.35 3.82 -20.18
N GLY A 26 -22.73 4.51 -21.15
CA GLY A 26 -21.30 4.79 -21.12
C GLY A 26 -20.86 5.56 -19.87
N PHE A 27 -21.66 6.56 -19.47
CA PHE A 27 -21.41 7.33 -18.26
C PHE A 27 -21.48 6.47 -16.98
N THR A 28 -22.50 5.58 -16.91
CA THR A 28 -22.65 4.66 -15.77
C THR A 28 -21.47 3.71 -15.62
N VAL A 29 -20.98 3.16 -16.73
CA VAL A 29 -19.79 2.29 -16.72
C VAL A 29 -18.57 3.07 -16.24
N ALA A 30 -18.34 4.27 -16.77
CA ALA A 30 -17.21 5.11 -16.35
C ALA A 30 -17.26 5.47 -14.86
N LEU A 31 -18.44 5.80 -14.33
CA LEU A 31 -18.61 6.06 -12.89
C LEU A 31 -18.27 4.86 -12.03
N ASN A 32 -18.74 3.67 -12.41
CA ASN A 32 -18.45 2.45 -11.65
C ASN A 32 -16.95 2.14 -11.62
N GLU A 33 -16.25 2.38 -12.72
CA GLU A 33 -14.80 2.19 -12.79
C GLU A 33 -14.07 3.19 -11.87
N VAL A 34 -14.44 4.47 -11.90
CA VAL A 34 -13.86 5.50 -11.01
C VAL A 34 -14.11 5.16 -9.54
N ILE A 35 -15.31 4.70 -9.18
CA ILE A 35 -15.62 4.29 -7.80
C ILE A 35 -14.74 3.10 -7.40
N GLY A 36 -14.59 2.10 -8.28
CA GLY A 36 -13.74 0.95 -8.03
C GLY A 36 -12.28 1.32 -7.74
N ILE A 37 -11.72 2.22 -8.55
CA ILE A 37 -10.35 2.73 -8.37
C ILE A 37 -10.22 3.47 -7.03
N ASN A 38 -11.17 4.35 -6.70
CA ASN A 38 -11.14 5.10 -5.44
C ASN A 38 -11.19 4.18 -4.20
N VAL A 39 -12.02 3.15 -4.23
CA VAL A 39 -12.11 2.17 -3.14
C VAL A 39 -10.78 1.44 -2.96
N GLU A 40 -10.12 1.03 -4.04
CA GLU A 40 -8.83 0.35 -3.97
C GLU A 40 -7.71 1.28 -3.47
N LEU A 41 -7.70 2.54 -3.89
CA LEU A 41 -6.76 3.55 -3.38
C LEU A 41 -6.92 3.77 -1.86
N LEU A 42 -8.17 3.87 -1.38
CA LEU A 42 -8.43 4.00 0.06
C LEU A 42 -7.95 2.77 0.84
N ARG A 43 -8.22 1.56 0.34
CA ARG A 43 -7.76 0.32 0.96
C ARG A 43 -6.24 0.23 1.02
N THR A 44 -5.57 0.64 -0.05
CA THR A 44 -4.11 0.67 -0.11
C THR A 44 -3.54 1.70 0.87
N GLY A 45 -4.15 2.89 0.95
CA GLY A 45 -3.78 3.91 1.92
C GLY A 45 -3.91 3.43 3.37
N MET A 46 -5.02 2.79 3.71
CA MET A 46 -5.24 2.22 5.05
C MET A 46 -4.20 1.14 5.39
N ARG A 47 -3.89 0.24 4.46
CA ARG A 47 -2.86 -0.80 4.65
C ARG A 47 -1.50 -0.19 4.94
N ARG A 48 -1.10 0.77 4.12
CA ARG A 48 0.17 1.46 4.28
C ARG A 48 0.26 2.19 5.62
N GLN A 49 -0.78 2.94 5.99
CA GLN A 49 -0.83 3.63 7.27
C GLN A 49 -0.71 2.66 8.46
N ALA A 50 -1.37 1.50 8.39
CA ALA A 50 -1.28 0.49 9.44
C ALA A 50 0.12 -0.11 9.53
N VAL A 51 0.77 -0.41 8.41
CA VAL A 51 2.16 -0.91 8.39
C VAL A 51 3.12 0.14 8.95
N GLU A 52 2.98 1.41 8.57
CA GLU A 52 3.81 2.51 9.05
C GLU A 52 3.58 2.75 10.56
N SER A 53 2.34 2.72 11.04
CA SER A 53 2.03 2.87 12.47
C SER A 53 2.56 1.72 13.31
N CYS A 54 2.52 0.49 12.79
CA CYS A 54 3.13 -0.67 13.41
C CYS A 54 4.66 -0.52 13.49
N ALA A 55 5.29 -0.06 12.40
CA ALA A 55 6.73 0.22 12.37
C ALA A 55 7.13 1.25 13.43
N ALA A 56 6.39 2.36 13.53
CA ALA A 56 6.63 3.39 14.52
C ALA A 56 6.50 2.85 15.97
N ARG A 57 5.51 2.01 16.24
CA ARG A 57 5.36 1.36 17.56
C ARG A 57 6.50 0.39 17.87
N ILE A 58 6.92 -0.42 16.90
CA ILE A 58 8.07 -1.30 17.06
C ILE A 58 9.33 -0.50 17.37
N LEU A 59 9.57 0.59 16.66
CA LEU A 59 10.71 1.49 16.92
C LEU A 59 10.65 2.15 18.30
N ALA A 60 9.46 2.48 18.80
CA ALA A 60 9.28 3.08 20.13
C ALA A 60 9.50 2.08 21.29
N VAL A 61 9.27 0.78 21.06
CA VAL A 61 9.33 -0.29 22.08
C VAL A 61 10.56 -1.20 21.89
N THR A 62 11.64 -0.66 21.38
CA THR A 62 12.87 -1.41 20.99
C THR A 62 13.48 -2.28 22.07
N ASN A 63 13.20 -2.03 23.35
CA ASN A 63 13.89 -2.73 24.47
C ASN A 63 13.50 -4.20 24.63
N ASN A 64 12.44 -4.70 23.98
CA ASN A 64 11.92 -6.06 24.15
C ASN A 64 11.87 -6.88 22.85
N LEU A 65 12.38 -6.36 21.75
CA LEU A 65 12.45 -7.13 20.51
C LEU A 65 13.54 -8.18 20.59
N GLN A 66 13.21 -9.40 20.23
CA GLN A 66 14.16 -10.49 20.07
C GLN A 66 14.21 -10.90 18.59
N PRO A 67 15.41 -11.22 18.07
CA PRO A 67 15.54 -11.76 16.72
C PRO A 67 14.67 -13.00 16.56
N THR A 68 13.87 -13.05 15.51
CA THR A 68 13.01 -14.19 15.21
C THR A 68 13.16 -14.57 13.74
N LYS A 69 13.35 -15.85 13.45
CA LYS A 69 13.44 -16.33 12.06
C LYS A 69 12.08 -16.38 11.36
N GLU A 70 10.99 -16.30 12.10
CA GLU A 70 9.63 -16.43 11.59
C GLU A 70 8.81 -15.15 11.81
N PHE A 71 7.85 -14.90 10.93
CA PHE A 71 6.89 -13.81 11.09
C PHE A 71 5.98 -14.10 12.28
N ARG A 72 5.96 -13.19 13.25
CA ARG A 72 5.03 -13.23 14.39
C ARG A 72 3.88 -12.25 14.18
N PRO A 73 2.65 -12.62 14.55
CA PRO A 73 1.54 -11.68 14.53
C PRO A 73 1.82 -10.57 15.54
N VAL A 74 1.63 -9.32 15.10
CA VAL A 74 1.80 -8.12 15.94
C VAL A 74 0.45 -7.52 16.26
N GLU A 75 -0.46 -7.50 15.29
CA GLU A 75 -1.76 -6.86 15.41
C GLU A 75 -2.76 -7.48 14.44
N ASP A 76 -4.02 -7.52 14.86
CA ASP A 76 -5.18 -7.92 14.06
C ASP A 76 -6.17 -6.75 14.06
N ASP A 77 -6.32 -6.10 12.91
CA ASP A 77 -7.26 -5.00 12.73
C ASP A 77 -8.61 -5.48 12.14
N GLY A 78 -8.82 -6.79 12.08
CA GLY A 78 -10.03 -7.42 11.55
C GLY A 78 -10.13 -7.41 10.03
N VAL A 79 -9.46 -6.50 9.34
CA VAL A 79 -9.42 -6.37 7.87
C VAL A 79 -8.17 -7.04 7.30
N PHE A 80 -7.03 -6.87 7.95
CA PHE A 80 -5.75 -7.49 7.60
C PHE A 80 -4.94 -7.79 8.86
N PHE A 81 -4.00 -8.73 8.73
CA PHE A 81 -3.12 -9.15 9.81
C PHE A 81 -1.74 -8.55 9.61
N LEU A 82 -1.21 -7.92 10.65
CA LEU A 82 0.16 -7.42 10.66
C LEU A 82 1.08 -8.46 11.29
N LYS A 83 2.13 -8.82 10.57
CA LYS A 83 3.18 -9.73 11.01
C LYS A 83 4.51 -9.03 10.96
N ALA A 84 5.34 -9.22 11.97
CA ALA A 84 6.69 -8.71 11.99
C ALA A 84 7.71 -9.84 12.12
N LYS A 85 8.87 -9.64 11.51
CA LYS A 85 10.04 -10.52 11.59
C LYS A 85 11.26 -9.65 11.86
N VAL A 86 12.10 -10.10 12.77
CA VAL A 86 13.34 -9.40 13.15
C VAL A 86 14.52 -10.32 12.86
N ASN A 87 15.32 -9.95 11.88
CA ASN A 87 16.53 -10.68 11.53
C ASN A 87 17.75 -9.97 12.10
N SER A 88 18.67 -10.71 12.71
CA SER A 88 20.04 -10.22 12.95
C SER A 88 20.80 -10.22 11.62
N ILE A 89 21.49 -9.14 11.31
CA ILE A 89 22.35 -9.08 10.12
C ILE A 89 23.72 -9.65 10.50
N ASP A 90 23.98 -10.86 10.03
CA ASP A 90 25.27 -11.52 10.05
C ASP A 90 25.60 -11.99 8.60
N PRO A 91 26.72 -11.63 8.03
CA PRO A 91 27.90 -10.97 8.56
C PRO A 91 27.76 -9.45 8.75
N PRO A 92 28.67 -8.82 9.54
CA PRO A 92 28.64 -7.38 9.78
C PRO A 92 28.76 -6.59 8.48
N ILE A 93 28.05 -5.46 8.39
CA ILE A 93 28.15 -4.55 7.25
C ILE A 93 29.53 -3.89 7.30
N GLU A 94 30.33 -4.06 6.26
CA GLU A 94 31.60 -3.37 6.12
C GLU A 94 31.34 -1.97 5.56
N LEU A 95 31.59 -0.94 6.37
CA LEU A 95 31.57 0.43 5.89
C LEU A 95 32.92 0.76 5.23
N PRO A 96 32.91 1.40 4.04
CA PRO A 96 34.15 1.86 3.44
C PRO A 96 34.84 2.85 4.39
N GLY A 97 36.12 2.65 4.62
CA GLY A 97 36.92 3.54 5.45
C GLY A 97 36.90 4.97 4.89
N THR A 98 36.67 5.94 5.74
CA THR A 98 36.60 7.36 5.37
C THR A 98 37.96 7.98 5.02
N ASN A 99 39.05 7.28 5.30
CA ASN A 99 40.41 7.68 4.93
C ASN A 99 41.13 6.49 4.31
N ASN A 100 41.94 6.75 3.28
CA ASN A 100 42.69 5.76 2.48
C ASN A 100 43.63 4.80 3.27
N SER A 101 43.65 4.86 4.59
CA SER A 101 44.51 4.04 5.46
C SER A 101 43.75 3.33 6.59
N ALA A 102 42.44 3.49 6.72
CA ALA A 102 41.70 2.84 7.78
C ALA A 102 41.12 1.51 7.26
N ALA A 103 41.43 0.40 7.95
CA ALA A 103 40.79 -0.87 7.71
C ALA A 103 39.25 -0.75 7.87
N PRO A 104 38.48 -1.39 7.01
CA PRO A 104 37.02 -1.38 7.12
C PRO A 104 36.62 -1.84 8.52
N ARG A 105 35.80 -1.02 9.20
CA ARG A 105 35.33 -1.36 10.55
C ARG A 105 34.03 -2.13 10.41
N PRO A 106 33.94 -3.34 10.94
CA PRO A 106 32.69 -4.09 10.93
C PRO A 106 31.66 -3.40 11.84
N PHE A 107 30.53 -3.04 11.27
CA PHE A 107 29.35 -2.62 12.02
C PHE A 107 28.58 -3.86 12.44
N THR A 108 28.64 -4.24 13.70
CA THR A 108 27.94 -5.38 14.27
C THR A 108 26.70 -4.95 15.03
N GLY A 109 25.70 -5.81 15.08
CA GLY A 109 24.52 -5.61 15.93
C GLY A 109 23.37 -4.88 15.26
N TRP A 110 23.34 -4.77 13.92
CA TRP A 110 22.19 -4.28 13.20
C TRP A 110 21.11 -5.36 13.09
N TRP A 111 19.87 -4.91 13.19
CA TRP A 111 18.71 -5.73 12.96
C TRP A 111 17.92 -5.22 11.76
N GLU A 112 17.48 -6.12 10.92
CA GLU A 112 16.49 -5.85 9.89
C GLU A 112 15.12 -6.22 10.42
N VAL A 113 14.23 -5.25 10.50
CA VAL A 113 12.83 -5.47 10.86
C VAL A 113 12.01 -5.45 9.60
N GLN A 114 11.32 -6.54 9.33
CA GLN A 114 10.37 -6.66 8.22
C GLN A 114 8.96 -6.72 8.79
N ILE A 115 8.09 -5.83 8.33
CA ILE A 115 6.67 -5.81 8.68
C ILE A 115 5.87 -6.10 7.43
N GLN A 116 4.91 -7.00 7.54
CA GLN A 116 4.09 -7.43 6.43
C GLN A 116 2.62 -7.39 6.81
N ALA A 117 1.79 -6.74 5.98
CA ALA A 117 0.35 -6.87 6.01
C ALA A 117 -0.06 -8.09 5.16
N THR A 118 -0.90 -8.96 5.72
CA THR A 118 -1.39 -10.16 5.04
C THR A 118 -2.91 -10.24 5.09
N THR A 119 -3.50 -10.92 4.11
CA THR A 119 -4.92 -11.30 4.15
C THR A 119 -5.17 -12.39 5.19
N LYS A 120 -6.44 -12.67 5.50
CA LYS A 120 -6.85 -13.84 6.32
C LYS A 120 -6.31 -15.18 5.79
N LYS A 121 -6.07 -15.29 4.49
CA LYS A 121 -5.49 -16.47 3.84
C LYS A 121 -3.97 -16.49 3.86
N GLY A 122 -3.32 -15.48 4.47
CA GLY A 122 -1.86 -15.39 4.59
C GLY A 122 -1.15 -14.81 3.36
N ALA A 123 -1.88 -14.41 2.31
CA ALA A 123 -1.26 -13.79 1.14
C ALA A 123 -0.70 -12.40 1.52
N PRO A 124 0.55 -12.08 1.14
CA PRO A 124 1.13 -10.79 1.40
C PRO A 124 0.43 -9.71 0.56
N LEU A 125 0.11 -8.58 1.19
CA LEU A 125 -0.50 -7.43 0.56
C LEU A 125 0.50 -6.28 0.41
N GLU A 126 1.25 -6.03 1.47
CA GLU A 126 2.22 -4.94 1.55
C GLU A 126 3.30 -5.29 2.56
N SER A 127 4.53 -4.85 2.33
CA SER A 127 5.63 -5.06 3.25
C SER A 127 6.55 -3.85 3.29
N ILE A 128 7.10 -3.58 4.47
CA ILE A 128 8.15 -2.58 4.68
C ILE A 128 9.30 -3.25 5.43
N SER A 129 10.53 -2.89 5.09
CA SER A 129 11.71 -3.28 5.84
C SER A 129 12.54 -2.06 6.20
N PHE A 130 13.12 -2.07 7.38
CA PHE A 130 14.03 -1.03 7.84
C PHE A 130 15.11 -1.60 8.74
N LEU A 131 16.23 -0.90 8.80
CA LEU A 131 17.35 -1.24 9.66
C LEU A 131 17.23 -0.48 10.98
N MET A 132 17.49 -1.16 12.07
CA MET A 132 17.52 -0.55 13.38
C MET A 132 18.73 -1.02 14.20
N TRP A 133 19.18 -0.14 15.10
CA TRP A 133 20.17 -0.48 16.12
C TRP A 133 19.44 -0.78 17.42
N PRO A 134 19.57 -2.00 17.97
CA PRO A 134 18.96 -2.30 19.26
C PRO A 134 19.63 -1.44 20.33
N GLN A 135 18.87 -0.60 20.99
CA GLN A 135 19.33 0.11 22.18
C GLN A 135 19.44 -0.92 23.32
N ARG A 136 20.63 -1.05 23.89
CA ARG A 136 20.89 -1.87 25.08
C ARG A 136 20.47 -1.13 26.34
#